data_82fc63d584eb9f2643647fa3d1fb3328
#
_entry.id   82fc63d584eb9f2643647fa3d1fb3328
#
_cell.length_a   1.000
_cell.length_b   1.000
_cell.length_c   1.000
_cell.angle_alpha   90.00
_cell.angle_beta   90.00
_cell.angle_gamma   90.00
#
_symmetry.space_group_name_H-M   'P 1'
#
loop_
_entity.id
_entity.type
_entity.pdbx_description
1 polymer ?
#
loop_
_entity_poly.entity_id
_entity_poly.type
_entity_poly.pdbx_seq_one_letter_code
_entity_poly.pdbx_strand_id
1 'polypeptide(L)'
;MPRYFKRNWQETRGDEFDSWGTSVWFFEVDDHNFPTRQIEVYQNGKRLRYDSKNPFDDYGQLSDQALDLEEFKELEIRQDQFQLEWEKPEPRS
;
A
#
# COMPACT_ATOMS: atom_id res chain seq x y z
N MET A 1 17.47 7.62 -3.82
CA MET A 1 16.24 8.40 -3.71
C MET A 1 15.04 7.46 -3.65
N PRO A 2 14.02 7.73 -2.83
CA PRO A 2 12.88 6.84 -2.76
C PRO A 2 12.08 6.84 -4.07
N ARG A 3 11.40 5.75 -4.31
CA ARG A 3 10.50 5.60 -5.46
C ARG A 3 9.11 5.23 -4.94
N TYR A 4 8.10 5.46 -5.77
CA TYR A 4 6.71 5.32 -5.36
C TYR A 4 5.95 4.55 -6.44
N PHE A 5 5.09 3.61 -6.00
CA PHE A 5 4.36 2.73 -6.91
C PHE A 5 2.93 2.58 -6.47
N LYS A 6 2.04 2.35 -7.44
CA LYS A 6 0.62 2.08 -7.21
C LYS A 6 0.24 0.81 -7.96
N ARG A 7 -0.43 -0.11 -7.28
CA ARG A 7 -0.87 -1.35 -7.90
C ARG A 7 -2.32 -1.63 -7.54
N ASN A 8 -3.13 -1.92 -8.57
CA ASN A 8 -4.48 -2.42 -8.38
C ASN A 8 -4.43 -3.91 -8.07
N TRP A 9 -5.13 -4.33 -7.01
CA TRP A 9 -5.17 -5.73 -6.61
C TRP A 9 -6.60 -6.22 -6.78
N GLN A 10 -6.83 -7.06 -7.79
CA GLN A 10 -8.16 -7.51 -8.16
C GLN A 10 -8.68 -8.65 -7.31
N GLU A 11 -7.83 -9.25 -6.48
CA GLU A 11 -8.21 -10.32 -5.60
C GLU A 11 -8.66 -9.76 -4.25
N THR A 12 -9.62 -10.44 -3.61
CA THR A 12 -10.02 -10.13 -2.25
C THR A 12 -9.05 -10.78 -1.27
N ARG A 13 -9.17 -10.47 0.02
CA ARG A 13 -8.21 -10.95 1.02
C ARG A 13 -8.25 -12.46 1.23
N GLY A 14 -9.41 -13.08 1.00
CA GLY A 14 -9.54 -14.52 1.20
C GLY A 14 -9.59 -14.96 2.66
N ASP A 15 -9.79 -14.02 3.59
CA ASP A 15 -9.84 -14.27 5.02
C ASP A 15 -11.13 -13.67 5.59
N GLU A 16 -11.17 -13.42 6.90
CA GLU A 16 -12.35 -12.84 7.55
C GLU A 16 -12.68 -11.44 7.03
N PHE A 17 -11.74 -10.77 6.35
CA PHE A 17 -11.92 -9.45 5.78
C PHE A 17 -12.19 -9.49 4.28
N ASP A 18 -12.53 -10.64 3.74
CA ASP A 18 -12.80 -10.82 2.30
C ASP A 18 -13.88 -9.87 1.79
N SER A 19 -14.86 -9.53 2.64
CA SER A 19 -15.92 -8.60 2.31
C SER A 19 -15.46 -7.17 2.07
N TRP A 20 -14.21 -6.83 2.39
CA TRP A 20 -13.67 -5.50 2.10
C TRP A 20 -13.51 -5.25 0.60
N GLY A 21 -13.51 -6.32 -0.21
CA GLY A 21 -13.45 -6.24 -1.66
C GLY A 21 -12.02 -6.16 -2.18
N THR A 22 -11.90 -5.68 -3.42
CA THR A 22 -10.60 -5.48 -4.06
C THR A 22 -9.88 -4.29 -3.44
N SER A 23 -8.60 -4.10 -3.79
CA SER A 23 -7.81 -3.05 -3.17
C SER A 23 -6.88 -2.37 -4.16
N VAL A 24 -6.40 -1.19 -3.77
CA VAL A 24 -5.32 -0.48 -4.44
C VAL A 24 -4.22 -0.30 -3.41
N TRP A 25 -3.01 -0.66 -3.77
CA TRP A 25 -1.85 -0.61 -2.89
C TRP A 25 -0.86 0.45 -3.38
N PHE A 26 -0.33 1.23 -2.45
CA PHE A 26 0.68 2.26 -2.72
C PHE A 26 1.91 1.94 -1.90
N PHE A 27 3.09 2.05 -2.52
CA PHE A 27 4.36 1.77 -1.85
C PHE A 27 5.34 2.93 -2.03
N GLU A 28 6.01 3.29 -0.94
CA GLU A 28 7.27 4.03 -1.00
C GLU A 28 8.38 3.01 -0.75
N VAL A 29 9.41 3.02 -1.57
CA VAL A 29 10.52 2.07 -1.43
C VAL A 29 11.85 2.80 -1.33
N ASP A 30 12.83 2.17 -0.67
CA ASP A 30 14.20 2.69 -0.56
C ASP A 30 15.02 2.32 -1.81
N ASP A 31 16.32 2.60 -1.77
CA ASP A 31 17.22 2.35 -2.89
C ASP A 31 17.39 0.86 -3.20
N HIS A 32 16.98 -0.02 -2.30
CA HIS A 32 17.02 -1.47 -2.47
C HIS A 32 15.63 -2.04 -2.77
N ASN A 33 14.65 -1.16 -3.02
CA ASN A 33 13.27 -1.52 -3.36
C ASN A 33 12.46 -2.15 -2.23
N PHE A 34 12.94 -2.02 -0.99
CA PHE A 34 12.15 -2.46 0.16
C PHE A 34 11.13 -1.39 0.54
N PRO A 35 9.86 -1.78 0.77
CA PRO A 35 8.85 -0.83 1.20
C PRO A 35 9.21 -0.16 2.52
N THR A 36 9.11 1.17 2.53
CA THR A 36 9.32 2.00 3.73
C THR A 36 8.02 2.59 4.22
N ARG A 37 7.04 2.78 3.31
CA ARG A 37 5.66 3.13 3.66
C ARG A 37 4.72 2.38 2.71
N GLN A 38 3.57 1.99 3.22
CA GLN A 38 2.61 1.19 2.47
C GLN A 38 1.20 1.65 2.81
N ILE A 39 0.37 1.79 1.78
CA ILE A 39 -1.04 2.13 1.95
C ILE A 39 -1.85 1.06 1.22
N GLU A 40 -2.92 0.57 1.87
CA GLU A 40 -3.87 -0.35 1.25
C GLU A 40 -5.24 0.31 1.32
N VAL A 41 -5.87 0.52 0.17
CA VAL A 41 -7.19 1.13 0.08
C VAL A 41 -8.16 0.09 -0.46
N TYR A 42 -9.15 -0.29 0.33
CA TYR A 42 -10.09 -1.33 -0.01
C TYR A 42 -11.37 -0.76 -0.61
N GLN A 43 -12.07 -1.59 -1.37
CA GLN A 43 -13.27 -1.19 -2.10
C GLN A 43 -14.36 -0.63 -1.16
N ASN A 44 -14.44 -1.14 0.07
CA ASN A 44 -15.39 -0.66 1.07
C ASN A 44 -14.99 0.67 1.73
N GLY A 45 -13.83 1.25 1.35
CA GLY A 45 -13.32 2.49 1.91
C GLY A 45 -12.33 2.32 3.04
N LYS A 46 -12.10 1.11 3.54
CA LYS A 46 -11.11 0.86 4.58
C LYS A 46 -9.71 1.19 4.07
N ARG A 47 -8.92 1.89 4.87
CA ARG A 47 -7.55 2.28 4.53
C ARG A 47 -6.61 1.81 5.63
N LEU A 48 -5.51 1.15 5.22
CA LEU A 48 -4.46 0.71 6.14
C LEU A 48 -3.18 1.42 5.76
N ARG A 49 -2.41 1.86 6.76
CA ARG A 49 -1.12 2.53 6.55
C ARG A 49 -0.08 1.92 7.46
N TYR A 50 1.08 1.66 6.88
CA TYR A 50 2.22 1.10 7.61
C TYR A 50 3.48 1.87 7.28
N ASP A 51 4.36 2.01 8.28
CA ASP A 51 5.69 2.59 8.10
C ASP A 51 6.64 1.95 9.12
N SER A 52 7.88 2.46 9.19
CA SER A 52 8.89 1.88 10.09
C SER A 52 8.54 2.05 11.56
N LYS A 53 7.70 3.02 11.91
CA LYS A 53 7.26 3.25 13.29
C LYS A 53 6.03 2.42 13.64
N ASN A 54 5.19 2.14 12.65
CA ASN A 54 3.95 1.38 12.80
C ASN A 54 3.92 0.30 11.71
N PRO A 55 4.78 -0.74 11.83
CA PRO A 55 4.95 -1.70 10.76
C PRO A 55 3.87 -2.76 10.67
N PHE A 56 2.99 -2.85 11.65
CA PHE A 56 1.90 -3.83 11.64
C PHE A 56 0.76 -3.38 12.54
N ASP A 57 -0.41 -3.99 12.31
CA ASP A 57 -1.58 -3.82 13.17
C ASP A 57 -2.39 -5.12 13.13
N ASP A 58 -3.66 -5.06 13.59
CA ASP A 58 -4.52 -6.24 13.64
C ASP A 58 -4.93 -6.75 12.25
N TYR A 59 -4.67 -5.98 11.19
CA TYR A 59 -5.16 -6.28 9.84
C TYR A 59 -4.06 -6.65 8.86
N GLY A 60 -2.81 -6.31 9.14
CA GLY A 60 -1.72 -6.60 8.22
C GLY A 60 -0.40 -6.00 8.67
N GLN A 61 0.52 -5.87 7.72
CA GLN A 61 1.87 -5.41 8.04
C GLN A 61 2.55 -4.78 6.82
N LEU A 62 3.57 -3.97 7.08
CA LEU A 62 4.47 -3.47 6.05
C LEU A 62 5.20 -4.67 5.43
N SER A 63 5.25 -4.71 4.10
CA SER A 63 5.95 -5.79 3.41
C SER A 63 7.44 -5.79 3.79
N ASP A 64 7.97 -6.97 4.05
CA ASP A 64 9.38 -7.17 4.36
C ASP A 64 10.18 -7.70 3.16
N GLN A 65 9.57 -7.70 1.98
CA GLN A 65 10.20 -8.15 0.75
C GLN A 65 10.34 -7.00 -0.25
N ALA A 66 11.47 -6.99 -0.99
CA ALA A 66 11.68 -6.00 -2.02
C ALA A 66 10.67 -6.18 -3.14
N LEU A 67 10.24 -5.06 -3.75
CA LEU A 67 9.35 -5.11 -4.91
C LEU A 67 10.12 -5.62 -6.13
N ASP A 68 9.46 -6.44 -6.93
CA ASP A 68 10.00 -6.89 -8.21
C ASP A 68 9.81 -5.76 -9.22
N LEU A 69 10.90 -5.11 -9.61
CA LEU A 69 10.83 -3.97 -10.53
C LEU A 69 10.35 -4.36 -11.92
N GLU A 70 10.56 -5.61 -12.34
CA GLU A 70 9.99 -6.07 -13.60
C GLU A 70 8.47 -6.03 -13.59
N GLU A 71 7.89 -6.32 -12.43
CA GLU A 71 6.44 -6.28 -12.26
C GLU A 71 5.93 -4.86 -12.04
N PHE A 72 6.70 -4.02 -11.36
CA PHE A 72 6.24 -2.70 -10.90
C PHE A 72 6.70 -1.53 -11.77
N LYS A 73 7.61 -1.72 -12.72
CA LYS A 73 8.25 -0.61 -13.44
C LYS A 73 7.27 0.33 -14.17
N GLU A 74 6.13 -0.20 -14.62
CA GLU A 74 5.13 0.60 -15.32
C GLU A 74 4.07 1.16 -14.37
N LEU A 75 4.23 0.91 -13.07
CA LEU A 75 3.28 1.32 -12.03
C LEU A 75 3.83 2.45 -11.18
N GLU A 76 4.96 3.02 -11.56
CA GLU A 76 5.58 4.10 -10.80
C GLU A 76 4.73 5.36 -10.83
N ILE A 77 4.58 6.00 -9.66
CA ILE A 77 3.86 7.26 -9.51
C ILE A 77 4.80 8.32 -8.93
N ARG A 78 4.31 9.56 -8.88
CA ARG A 78 5.10 10.67 -8.33
C ARG A 78 4.99 10.71 -6.81
N GLN A 79 5.99 11.34 -6.19
CA GLN A 79 6.02 11.52 -4.75
C GLN A 79 4.76 12.24 -4.25
N ASP A 80 4.32 13.30 -4.93
CA ASP A 80 3.16 14.07 -4.51
C ASP A 80 1.87 13.25 -4.58
N GLN A 81 1.75 12.34 -5.54
CA GLN A 81 0.60 11.44 -5.63
C GLN A 81 0.56 10.50 -4.42
N PHE A 82 1.71 9.93 -4.06
CA PHE A 82 1.80 9.06 -2.89
C PHE A 82 1.48 9.84 -1.61
N GLN A 83 2.05 11.03 -1.47
CA GLN A 83 1.88 11.81 -0.25
C GLN A 83 0.43 12.22 -0.04
N LEU A 84 -0.28 12.55 -1.12
CA LEU A 84 -1.72 12.84 -1.02
C LEU A 84 -2.50 11.64 -0.48
N GLU A 85 -2.18 10.44 -0.95
CA GLU A 85 -2.85 9.23 -0.45
C GLU A 85 -2.48 8.93 1.00
N TRP A 86 -1.22 9.15 1.35
CA TRP A 86 -0.74 8.92 2.71
C TRP A 86 -1.47 9.80 3.73
N GLU A 87 -1.77 11.04 3.35
CA GLU A 87 -2.40 12.01 4.23
C GLU A 87 -3.92 11.89 4.32
N LYS A 88 -4.55 11.14 3.43
CA LYS A 88 -6.00 10.97 3.47
C LYS A 88 -6.43 10.20 4.72
N PRO A 89 -7.42 10.70 5.45
CA PRO A 89 -7.91 9.97 6.62
C PRO A 89 -8.74 8.76 6.19
N GLU A 90 -8.83 7.78 7.10
CA GLU A 90 -9.75 6.68 6.91
C GLU A 90 -11.18 7.20 6.96
N PRO A 91 -12.06 6.82 6.00
CA PRO A 91 -13.45 7.25 6.05
C PRO A 91 -14.12 6.77 7.33
N ARG A 92 -14.94 7.62 7.90
CA ARG A 92 -15.75 7.24 9.06
C ARG A 92 -16.91 6.38 8.59
N SER A 93 -17.04 5.23 9.19
CA SER A 93 -18.17 4.36 8.94
C SER A 93 -19.42 4.86 9.64
#